data_ade5e0c95f9f74eb246e9f6af9a1f35b
#
_entry.id   ade5e0c95f9f74eb246e9f6af9a1f35b
#
_cell.length_a   1.000
_cell.length_b   1.000
_cell.length_c   1.000
_cell.angle_alpha   90.00
_cell.angle_beta   90.00
_cell.angle_gamma   90.00
#
_symmetry.space_group_name_H-M   'P 1'
#
loop_
_entity.id
_entity.type
_entity.pdbx_description
1 polymer ?
#
loop_
_entity_poly.entity_id
_entity_poly.type
_entity_poly.pdbx_seq_one_letter_code
_entity_poly.pdbx_strand_id
1 'polypeptide(L)'
;MSNLDYKQFTERHRPHIQPPDSIIFVTYRLAGSIPRATVREYKARRVWLEDQGTHIKNKLRRNKSPEAKRWLEQVEKFKREWFVKFEEIMHSANTGPMWMKDQRVADIVAAGLQKLDGDAYRLDAYSVMSNHVHAVFKPFLSGNDLIEGLKEGRPIFTSEHPGLSRIMHSLKGSSARECNLVLSRVGQFWEHESFDHVIREGKFYRTIRYVLNNPVKAGLVNQWGEWRWNYCRIELIDKL
;
A
#
# COMPACT_ATOMS: atom_id res chain seq x y z
N MET A 1 4.89 13.18 15.19
CA MET A 1 4.58 13.34 13.74
C MET A 1 5.48 12.39 12.96
N SER A 2 4.91 11.38 12.34
CA SER A 2 5.68 10.33 11.65
C SER A 2 6.09 10.81 10.26
N ASN A 3 7.37 11.21 10.10
CA ASN A 3 7.97 11.43 8.79
C ASN A 3 8.19 10.06 8.10
N LEU A 4 7.15 9.47 7.55
CA LEU A 4 7.27 8.39 6.59
C LEU A 4 7.53 9.05 5.23
N ASP A 5 8.69 8.78 4.63
CA ASP A 5 9.03 9.28 3.29
C ASP A 5 8.29 8.43 2.25
N TYR A 6 7.16 8.93 1.78
CA TYR A 6 6.31 8.24 0.80
C TYR A 6 6.76 8.48 -0.63
N LYS A 7 6.98 7.41 -1.38
CA LYS A 7 7.06 7.43 -2.84
C LYS A 7 5.94 6.58 -3.42
N GLN A 8 5.11 7.22 -4.22
CA GLN A 8 4.11 6.71 -5.17
C GLN A 8 2.79 6.15 -4.63
N PHE A 9 1.74 6.87 -5.00
CA PHE A 9 0.37 6.38 -5.19
C PHE A 9 0.30 5.74 -6.57
N THR A 10 -0.23 4.52 -6.67
CA THR A 10 -0.27 3.80 -7.94
C THR A 10 -1.58 3.98 -8.65
N GLU A 11 -1.50 4.34 -9.90
CA GLU A 11 -2.59 4.20 -10.88
C GLU A 11 -2.36 3.01 -11.80
N ARG A 12 -3.46 2.47 -12.33
CA ARG A 12 -3.55 1.34 -13.28
C ARG A 12 -2.67 1.47 -14.52
N HIS A 13 -2.09 2.64 -14.78
CA HIS A 13 -1.40 2.98 -16.04
C HIS A 13 0.02 3.53 -15.85
N ARG A 14 0.62 3.44 -14.67
CA ARG A 14 2.03 3.82 -14.49
C ARG A 14 2.83 2.68 -13.89
N PRO A 15 4.01 2.42 -14.49
CA PRO A 15 4.89 1.38 -14.01
C PRO A 15 5.40 1.68 -12.61
N HIS A 16 5.23 0.72 -11.70
CA HIS A 16 5.87 0.71 -10.41
C HIS A 16 7.35 0.36 -10.61
N ILE A 17 8.22 1.32 -10.43
CA ILE A 17 9.64 1.01 -10.33
C ILE A 17 9.87 0.42 -8.95
N GLN A 18 9.90 -0.88 -8.86
CA GLN A 18 10.29 -1.62 -7.68
C GLN A 18 11.71 -2.14 -7.91
N PRO A 19 12.71 -1.55 -7.24
CA PRO A 19 14.04 -2.13 -7.29
C PRO A 19 13.98 -3.60 -6.85
N PRO A 20 14.77 -4.49 -7.47
CA PRO A 20 14.92 -5.85 -6.98
C PRO A 20 15.20 -5.83 -5.48
N ASP A 21 14.70 -6.82 -4.76
CA ASP A 21 14.87 -6.95 -3.31
C ASP A 21 14.21 -5.87 -2.43
N SER A 22 13.39 -5.00 -3.00
CA SER A 22 12.70 -3.97 -2.24
C SER A 22 11.68 -4.55 -1.28
N ILE A 23 11.66 -4.03 -0.05
CA ILE A 23 10.58 -4.27 0.90
C ILE A 23 9.51 -3.21 0.66
N ILE A 24 8.27 -3.64 0.57
CA ILE A 24 7.14 -2.80 0.22
C ILE A 24 6.19 -2.69 1.41
N PHE A 25 5.79 -1.47 1.72
CA PHE A 25 4.61 -1.21 2.51
C PHE A 25 3.42 -1.00 1.59
N VAL A 26 2.30 -1.62 1.91
CA VAL A 26 1.05 -1.43 1.17
C VAL A 26 -0.12 -1.19 2.10
N THR A 27 -1.02 -0.28 1.70
CA THR A 27 -2.34 -0.10 2.31
C THR A 27 -3.41 -0.30 1.24
N TYR A 28 -4.39 -1.17 1.50
CA TYR A 28 -5.56 -1.34 0.66
C TYR A 28 -6.83 -1.36 1.52
N ARG A 29 -7.92 -0.88 0.97
CA ARG A 29 -9.12 -0.52 1.73
C ARG A 29 -10.40 -1.02 1.10
N LEU A 30 -11.45 -1.13 1.90
CA LEU A 30 -12.78 -1.45 1.44
C LEU A 30 -13.31 -0.37 0.47
N ALA A 31 -14.05 -0.79 -0.53
CA ALA A 31 -14.71 0.12 -1.46
C ALA A 31 -15.68 1.03 -0.71
N GLY A 32 -15.54 2.35 -0.90
CA GLY A 32 -16.37 3.34 -0.22
C GLY A 32 -15.96 3.67 1.21
N SER A 33 -14.82 3.18 1.72
CA SER A 33 -14.30 3.53 3.06
C SER A 33 -13.86 4.99 3.20
N ILE A 34 -13.66 5.69 2.09
CA ILE A 34 -13.39 7.14 2.06
C ILE A 34 -14.54 7.82 1.32
N PRO A 35 -15.07 8.96 1.83
CA PRO A 35 -16.15 9.69 1.19
C PRO A 35 -15.81 10.06 -0.26
N ARG A 36 -16.78 9.91 -1.16
CA ARG A 36 -16.60 10.21 -2.60
C ARG A 36 -16.16 11.66 -2.85
N ALA A 37 -16.61 12.60 -2.02
CA ALA A 37 -16.20 14.00 -2.12
C ALA A 37 -14.69 14.15 -1.88
N THR A 38 -14.16 13.52 -0.84
CA THR A 38 -12.73 13.51 -0.51
C THR A 38 -11.90 12.86 -1.62
N VAL A 39 -12.37 11.74 -2.19
CA VAL A 39 -11.69 11.09 -3.32
C VAL A 39 -11.69 11.99 -4.56
N ARG A 40 -12.78 12.71 -4.83
CA ARG A 40 -12.84 13.68 -5.96
C ARG A 40 -11.88 14.84 -5.76
N GLU A 41 -11.83 15.43 -4.55
CA GLU A 41 -10.90 16.49 -4.20
C GLU A 41 -9.44 16.05 -4.39
N TYR A 42 -9.09 14.86 -3.90
CA TYR A 42 -7.79 14.24 -4.11
C TYR A 42 -7.44 14.12 -5.61
N LYS A 43 -8.35 13.53 -6.40
CA LYS A 43 -8.14 13.31 -7.83
C LYS A 43 -7.95 14.63 -8.58
N ALA A 44 -8.78 15.63 -8.30
CA ALA A 44 -8.68 16.95 -8.91
C ALA A 44 -7.34 17.62 -8.61
N ARG A 45 -6.90 17.61 -7.35
CA ARG A 45 -5.61 18.17 -6.95
C ARG A 45 -4.42 17.44 -7.56
N ARG A 46 -4.52 16.11 -7.64
CA ARG A 46 -3.50 15.28 -8.28
C ARG A 46 -3.37 15.60 -9.78
N VAL A 47 -4.47 15.62 -10.51
CA VAL A 47 -4.47 15.96 -11.95
C VAL A 47 -3.83 17.32 -12.18
N TRP A 48 -4.17 18.31 -11.35
CA TRP A 48 -3.55 19.63 -11.42
C TRP A 48 -2.02 19.59 -11.22
N LEU A 49 -1.53 18.82 -10.24
CA LEU A 49 -0.09 18.66 -10.01
C LEU A 49 0.61 17.92 -11.17
N GLU A 50 -0.05 16.93 -11.77
CA GLU A 50 0.48 16.18 -12.90
C GLU A 50 0.58 17.04 -14.16
N ASP A 51 -0.42 17.88 -14.40
CA ASP A 51 -0.41 18.83 -15.51
C ASP A 51 0.77 19.82 -15.39
N GLN A 52 0.95 20.42 -14.22
CA GLN A 52 2.14 21.23 -13.91
C GLN A 52 3.44 20.48 -14.18
N GLY A 53 3.51 19.18 -13.79
CA GLY A 53 4.67 18.33 -14.03
C GLY A 53 4.93 18.03 -15.49
N THR A 54 3.91 17.99 -16.33
CA THR A 54 4.05 17.71 -17.77
C THR A 54 4.81 18.85 -18.47
N HIS A 55 4.50 20.09 -18.15
CA HIS A 55 5.22 21.26 -18.64
C HIS A 55 6.69 21.30 -18.17
N ILE A 56 6.95 20.81 -16.97
CA ILE A 56 8.30 20.77 -16.39
C ILE A 56 9.10 19.57 -16.90
N LYS A 57 8.49 18.41 -17.15
CA LYS A 57 9.18 17.20 -17.65
C LYS A 57 9.92 17.41 -18.96
N ASN A 58 9.39 18.21 -19.84
CA ASN A 58 10.05 18.55 -21.11
C ASN A 58 11.32 19.39 -20.85
N LYS A 59 11.37 20.16 -19.76
CA LYS A 59 12.57 20.88 -19.30
C LYS A 59 13.51 19.99 -18.47
N LEU A 60 12.97 19.00 -17.73
CA LEU A 60 13.69 18.08 -16.84
C LEU A 60 14.62 17.11 -17.56
N ARG A 61 14.33 16.76 -18.81
CA ARG A 61 15.16 15.83 -19.59
C ARG A 61 16.58 16.37 -19.83
N ARG A 62 16.82 17.67 -19.59
CA ARG A 62 18.08 18.36 -19.84
C ARG A 62 18.77 19.00 -18.63
N ASN A 63 18.05 19.25 -17.49
CA ASN A 63 18.68 19.90 -16.34
C ASN A 63 17.93 19.65 -15.04
N LYS A 64 18.67 19.52 -13.93
CA LYS A 64 18.17 19.55 -12.54
C LYS A 64 17.73 21.00 -12.18
N SER A 65 16.71 21.54 -12.87
CA SER A 65 16.31 22.92 -12.63
C SER A 65 15.72 23.10 -11.22
N PRO A 66 15.89 24.26 -10.59
CA PRO A 66 15.27 24.59 -9.30
C PRO A 66 13.74 24.43 -9.31
N GLU A 67 13.10 24.69 -10.47
CA GLU A 67 11.65 24.51 -10.68
C GLU A 67 11.24 23.04 -10.56
N ALA A 68 12.01 22.15 -11.13
CA ALA A 68 11.79 20.71 -11.07
C ALA A 68 11.90 20.16 -9.64
N LYS A 69 12.90 20.64 -8.91
CA LYS A 69 13.08 20.28 -7.50
C LYS A 69 11.86 20.75 -6.66
N ARG A 70 11.44 21.99 -6.83
CA ARG A 70 10.24 22.54 -6.13
C ARG A 70 8.98 21.74 -6.47
N TRP A 71 8.78 21.39 -7.74
CA TRP A 71 7.63 20.58 -8.14
C TRP A 71 7.67 19.18 -7.49
N LEU A 72 8.82 18.51 -7.47
CA LEU A 72 8.96 17.22 -6.79
C LEU A 72 8.66 17.35 -5.28
N GLU A 73 9.14 18.40 -4.63
CA GLU A 73 8.85 18.68 -3.23
C GLU A 73 7.33 18.89 -2.99
N GLN A 74 6.64 19.61 -3.89
CA GLN A 74 5.18 19.79 -3.82
C GLN A 74 4.44 18.46 -4.00
N VAL A 75 4.84 17.62 -4.93
CA VAL A 75 4.26 16.29 -5.14
C VAL A 75 4.46 15.41 -3.89
N GLU A 76 5.66 15.40 -3.32
CA GLU A 76 5.93 14.62 -2.10
C GLU A 76 5.16 15.16 -0.88
N LYS A 77 5.03 16.49 -0.76
CA LYS A 77 4.21 17.13 0.27
C LYS A 77 2.74 16.74 0.12
N PHE A 78 2.18 16.87 -1.08
CA PHE A 78 0.81 16.47 -1.40
C PHE A 78 0.53 15.02 -1.02
N LYS A 79 1.40 14.11 -1.41
CA LYS A 79 1.25 12.68 -1.09
C LYS A 79 1.21 12.44 0.42
N ARG A 80 2.10 13.07 1.18
CA ARG A 80 2.13 12.95 2.65
C ARG A 80 0.86 13.47 3.30
N GLU A 81 0.41 14.66 2.90
CA GLU A 81 -0.80 15.28 3.45
C GLU A 81 -2.05 14.43 3.19
N TRP A 82 -2.18 13.91 1.97
CA TRP A 82 -3.32 13.06 1.61
C TRP A 82 -3.26 11.67 2.25
N PHE A 83 -2.08 11.11 2.41
CA PHE A 83 -1.94 9.86 3.17
C PHE A 83 -2.44 10.06 4.61
N VAL A 84 -1.98 11.11 5.29
CA VAL A 84 -2.43 11.42 6.66
C VAL A 84 -3.94 11.62 6.71
N LYS A 85 -4.50 12.42 5.79
CA LYS A 85 -5.94 12.68 5.70
C LYS A 85 -6.75 11.38 5.50
N PHE A 86 -6.27 10.48 4.63
CA PHE A 86 -6.92 9.19 4.38
C PHE A 86 -6.83 8.26 5.60
N GLU A 87 -5.68 8.21 6.26
CA GLU A 87 -5.51 7.45 7.50
C GLU A 87 -6.45 7.94 8.61
N GLU A 88 -6.55 9.24 8.82
CA GLU A 88 -7.45 9.83 9.80
C GLU A 88 -8.92 9.47 9.52
N ILE A 89 -9.35 9.54 8.25
CA ILE A 89 -10.70 9.15 7.84
C ILE A 89 -10.94 7.64 8.09
N MET A 90 -9.98 6.80 7.74
CA MET A 90 -10.11 5.34 7.93
C MET A 90 -10.09 4.96 9.43
N HIS A 91 -9.26 5.61 10.24
CA HIS A 91 -9.19 5.35 11.69
C HIS A 91 -10.40 5.90 12.46
N SER A 92 -10.96 7.04 12.03
CA SER A 92 -12.13 7.61 12.70
C SER A 92 -13.33 6.67 12.68
N ALA A 93 -13.33 5.70 11.75
CA ALA A 93 -14.34 4.66 11.61
C ALA A 93 -15.79 5.21 11.55
N ASN A 94 -15.96 6.49 11.22
CA ASN A 94 -17.25 7.17 11.20
C ASN A 94 -17.95 7.13 9.84
N THR A 95 -17.26 6.66 8.80
CA THR A 95 -17.80 6.66 7.44
C THR A 95 -17.44 5.39 6.67
N GLY A 96 -18.37 4.95 5.82
CA GLY A 96 -18.16 3.83 4.93
C GLY A 96 -18.29 2.46 5.59
N PRO A 97 -18.02 1.40 4.83
CA PRO A 97 -18.17 0.03 5.28
C PRO A 97 -17.03 -0.37 6.24
N MET A 98 -17.39 -1.20 7.22
CA MET A 98 -16.47 -1.77 8.20
C MET A 98 -16.64 -3.29 8.26
N TRP A 99 -16.69 -3.92 7.10
CA TRP A 99 -17.03 -5.34 6.99
C TRP A 99 -16.03 -6.26 7.70
N MET A 100 -14.79 -5.81 7.89
CA MET A 100 -13.78 -6.56 8.64
C MET A 100 -13.90 -6.42 10.17
N LYS A 101 -14.98 -5.78 10.69
CA LYS A 101 -15.41 -5.98 12.08
C LYS A 101 -16.00 -7.39 12.31
N ASP A 102 -16.54 -8.01 11.27
CA ASP A 102 -16.92 -9.42 11.31
C ASP A 102 -15.64 -10.26 11.33
N GLN A 103 -15.47 -11.03 12.40
CA GLN A 103 -14.27 -11.85 12.62
C GLN A 103 -14.03 -12.83 11.47
N ARG A 104 -15.08 -13.41 10.91
CA ARG A 104 -14.97 -14.36 9.77
C ARG A 104 -14.36 -13.68 8.54
N VAL A 105 -14.73 -12.43 8.32
CA VAL A 105 -14.21 -11.62 7.20
C VAL A 105 -12.74 -11.25 7.45
N ALA A 106 -12.41 -10.81 8.65
CA ALA A 106 -11.03 -10.50 9.01
C ALA A 106 -10.11 -11.72 8.96
N ASP A 107 -10.61 -12.89 9.41
CA ASP A 107 -9.88 -14.18 9.33
C ASP A 107 -9.59 -14.58 7.88
N ILE A 108 -10.54 -14.41 6.94
CA ILE A 108 -10.33 -14.66 5.50
C ILE A 108 -9.21 -13.75 4.95
N VAL A 109 -9.25 -12.47 5.30
CA VAL A 109 -8.27 -11.50 4.81
C VAL A 109 -6.87 -11.81 5.37
N ALA A 110 -6.78 -12.10 6.67
CA ALA A 110 -5.52 -12.48 7.33
C ALA A 110 -4.94 -13.79 6.75
N ALA A 111 -5.80 -14.81 6.57
CA ALA A 111 -5.39 -16.08 5.96
C ALA A 111 -4.90 -15.90 4.52
N GLY A 112 -5.54 -15.01 3.74
CA GLY A 112 -5.10 -14.68 2.38
C GLY A 112 -3.70 -14.08 2.34
N LEU A 113 -3.34 -13.23 3.30
CA LEU A 113 -2.00 -12.67 3.44
C LEU A 113 -0.98 -13.76 3.79
N GLN A 114 -1.30 -14.64 4.74
CA GLN A 114 -0.39 -15.71 5.18
C GLN A 114 -0.20 -16.79 4.11
N LYS A 115 -1.25 -17.09 3.33
CA LYS A 115 -1.20 -18.12 2.28
C LYS A 115 -0.16 -17.85 1.19
N LEU A 116 0.13 -16.58 0.91
CA LEU A 116 1.10 -16.19 -0.12
C LEU A 116 2.52 -15.97 0.45
N ASP A 117 2.70 -16.09 1.78
CA ASP A 117 4.03 -16.07 2.39
C ASP A 117 4.83 -17.32 2.01
N GLY A 118 6.05 -17.13 1.54
CA GLY A 118 6.90 -18.20 1.02
C GLY A 118 6.74 -18.46 -0.48
N ASP A 119 5.58 -18.15 -1.07
CA ASP A 119 5.31 -18.37 -2.50
C ASP A 119 5.48 -17.10 -3.34
N ALA A 120 4.75 -16.04 -3.00
CA ALA A 120 4.75 -14.79 -3.77
C ALA A 120 5.63 -13.71 -3.14
N TYR A 121 5.81 -13.76 -1.85
CA TYR A 121 6.59 -12.81 -1.08
C TYR A 121 7.07 -13.41 0.26
N ARG A 122 7.98 -12.71 0.92
CA ARG A 122 8.26 -12.86 2.34
C ARG A 122 7.42 -11.85 3.11
N LEU A 123 6.50 -12.31 3.94
CA LEU A 123 5.66 -11.47 4.77
C LEU A 123 6.41 -11.05 6.04
N ASP A 124 6.54 -9.77 6.28
CA ASP A 124 7.23 -9.24 7.47
C ASP A 124 6.23 -8.80 8.56
N ALA A 125 5.15 -8.10 8.20
CA ALA A 125 4.09 -7.72 9.14
C ALA A 125 2.80 -7.37 8.41
N TYR A 126 1.66 -7.48 9.10
CA TYR A 126 0.40 -6.86 8.70
C TYR A 126 -0.47 -6.48 9.91
N SER A 127 -1.44 -5.62 9.63
CA SER A 127 -2.57 -5.31 10.51
C SER A 127 -3.85 -5.24 9.67
N VAL A 128 -4.83 -6.12 9.98
CA VAL A 128 -6.17 -6.06 9.36
C VAL A 128 -7.06 -5.21 10.26
N MET A 129 -7.43 -4.03 9.76
CA MET A 129 -8.31 -3.08 10.44
C MET A 129 -9.76 -3.27 9.99
N SER A 130 -10.69 -2.54 10.59
CA SER A 130 -12.14 -2.69 10.29
C SER A 130 -12.52 -2.42 8.83
N ASN A 131 -11.76 -1.57 8.12
CA ASN A 131 -12.07 -1.09 6.77
C ASN A 131 -10.87 -1.01 5.83
N HIS A 132 -9.67 -1.35 6.29
CA HIS A 132 -8.44 -1.36 5.50
C HIS A 132 -7.42 -2.35 6.07
N VAL A 133 -6.37 -2.58 5.31
CA VAL A 133 -5.26 -3.45 5.68
C VAL A 133 -3.96 -2.73 5.44
N HIS A 134 -3.04 -2.82 6.38
CA HIS A 134 -1.63 -2.49 6.21
C HIS A 134 -0.81 -3.77 6.13
N ALA A 135 0.10 -3.86 5.18
CA ALA A 135 1.03 -4.98 5.10
C ALA A 135 2.44 -4.52 4.71
N VAL A 136 3.43 -5.25 5.20
CA VAL A 136 4.84 -5.10 4.83
C VAL A 136 5.33 -6.45 4.36
N PHE A 137 5.82 -6.50 3.14
CA PHE A 137 6.38 -7.72 2.57
C PHE A 137 7.46 -7.42 1.53
N LYS A 138 8.30 -8.41 1.26
CA LYS A 138 9.30 -8.42 0.21
C LYS A 138 8.84 -9.35 -0.90
N PRO A 139 8.40 -8.83 -2.07
CA PRO A 139 8.03 -9.68 -3.21
C PRO A 139 9.19 -10.55 -3.66
N PHE A 140 8.89 -11.79 -4.05
CA PHE A 140 9.83 -12.62 -4.77
C PHE A 140 9.76 -12.28 -6.26
N LEU A 141 10.92 -12.14 -6.89
CA LEU A 141 10.99 -12.04 -8.34
C LEU A 141 10.65 -13.40 -8.93
N SER A 142 9.74 -13.47 -9.90
CA SER A 142 9.53 -14.71 -10.62
C SER A 142 10.76 -15.02 -11.48
N GLY A 143 11.07 -16.32 -11.66
CA GLY A 143 12.18 -16.75 -12.51
C GLY A 143 12.08 -16.20 -13.94
N ASN A 144 10.87 -16.00 -14.46
CA ASN A 144 10.61 -15.40 -15.77
C ASN A 144 10.98 -13.92 -15.82
N ASP A 145 10.70 -13.17 -14.76
CA ASP A 145 11.05 -11.74 -14.68
C ASP A 145 12.58 -11.54 -14.72
N LEU A 146 13.33 -12.45 -14.07
CA LEU A 146 14.80 -12.47 -14.10
C LEU A 146 15.35 -12.85 -15.48
N ILE A 147 14.76 -13.83 -16.15
CA ILE A 147 15.23 -14.31 -17.46
C ILE A 147 14.96 -13.28 -18.56
N GLU A 148 13.81 -12.61 -18.54
CA GLU A 148 13.50 -11.54 -19.50
C GLU A 148 14.42 -10.34 -19.30
N GLY A 149 14.64 -9.89 -18.05
CA GLY A 149 15.57 -8.80 -17.78
C GLY A 149 17.01 -9.07 -18.20
N LEU A 150 17.47 -10.32 -18.07
CA LEU A 150 18.80 -10.76 -18.50
C LEU A 150 18.93 -10.88 -20.03
N LYS A 151 17.89 -11.38 -20.72
CA LYS A 151 17.89 -11.53 -22.19
C LYS A 151 17.92 -10.20 -22.93
N GLU A 152 17.32 -9.16 -22.37
CA GLU A 152 17.20 -7.86 -23.00
C GLU A 152 18.35 -6.90 -22.66
N GLY A 153 19.30 -7.30 -21.81
CA GLY A 153 20.41 -6.44 -21.36
C GLY A 153 19.95 -5.17 -20.65
N ARG A 154 18.66 -5.13 -20.24
CA ARG A 154 18.07 -4.01 -19.52
C ARG A 154 18.36 -4.17 -18.03
N PRO A 155 18.60 -3.08 -17.30
CA PRO A 155 18.55 -3.16 -15.86
C PRO A 155 17.18 -3.72 -15.46
N ILE A 156 17.14 -4.67 -14.53
CA ILE A 156 15.93 -5.33 -13.99
C ILE A 156 14.90 -4.33 -13.37
N PHE A 157 15.09 -3.06 -13.63
CA PHE A 157 14.27 -1.90 -13.23
C PHE A 157 13.20 -1.53 -14.25
N THR A 158 12.87 -2.39 -15.22
CA THR A 158 11.83 -2.07 -16.18
C THR A 158 10.48 -1.97 -15.48
N SER A 159 9.73 -0.99 -15.92
CA SER A 159 8.40 -0.59 -15.44
C SER A 159 7.32 -1.68 -15.48
N GLU A 160 7.67 -2.88 -15.85
CA GLU A 160 6.79 -4.01 -16.12
C GLU A 160 6.95 -5.17 -15.13
N HIS A 161 7.45 -4.92 -13.90
CA HIS A 161 7.44 -5.97 -12.89
C HIS A 161 5.99 -6.27 -12.46
N PRO A 162 5.42 -7.39 -12.92
CA PRO A 162 4.06 -7.77 -12.56
C PRO A 162 3.93 -8.16 -11.08
N GLY A 163 5.04 -8.16 -10.32
CA GLY A 163 5.11 -8.65 -8.95
C GLY A 163 4.04 -8.08 -8.03
N LEU A 164 4.08 -6.78 -7.72
CA LEU A 164 3.11 -6.19 -6.78
C LEU A 164 1.70 -6.19 -7.36
N SER A 165 1.52 -5.85 -8.62
CA SER A 165 0.20 -5.83 -9.25
C SER A 165 -0.47 -7.21 -9.24
N ARG A 166 0.29 -8.27 -9.52
CA ARG A 166 -0.18 -9.65 -9.48
C ARG A 166 -0.49 -10.10 -8.05
N ILE A 167 0.38 -9.76 -7.10
CA ILE A 167 0.17 -10.01 -5.67
C ILE A 167 -1.13 -9.35 -5.20
N MET A 168 -1.29 -8.05 -5.49
CA MET A 168 -2.49 -7.30 -5.09
C MET A 168 -3.75 -7.81 -5.78
N HIS A 169 -3.66 -8.24 -7.04
CA HIS A 169 -4.79 -8.87 -7.73
C HIS A 169 -5.20 -10.18 -7.06
N SER A 170 -4.24 -11.02 -6.72
CA SER A 170 -4.49 -12.29 -6.01
C SER A 170 -5.10 -12.05 -4.63
N LEU A 171 -4.48 -11.20 -3.80
CA LEU A 171 -4.96 -10.87 -2.45
C LEU A 171 -6.38 -10.30 -2.45
N LYS A 172 -6.64 -9.32 -3.33
CA LYS A 172 -7.96 -8.67 -3.41
C LYS A 172 -9.00 -9.57 -4.06
N GLY A 173 -8.65 -10.32 -5.10
CA GLY A 173 -9.60 -11.14 -5.84
C GLY A 173 -10.14 -12.32 -5.03
N SER A 174 -9.24 -13.11 -4.42
CA SER A 174 -9.63 -14.27 -3.61
C SER A 174 -10.42 -13.84 -2.38
N SER A 175 -9.88 -12.89 -1.58
CA SER A 175 -10.54 -12.45 -0.36
C SER A 175 -11.88 -11.74 -0.63
N ALA A 176 -12.01 -10.95 -1.70
CA ALA A 176 -13.28 -10.32 -2.05
C ALA A 176 -14.40 -11.31 -2.31
N ARG A 177 -14.09 -12.40 -3.04
CA ARG A 177 -15.07 -13.47 -3.33
C ARG A 177 -15.55 -14.14 -2.05
N GLU A 178 -14.61 -14.60 -1.22
CA GLU A 178 -14.93 -15.32 0.02
C GLU A 178 -15.65 -14.42 1.03
N CYS A 179 -15.19 -13.19 1.22
CA CYS A 179 -15.83 -12.22 2.11
C CYS A 179 -17.25 -11.86 1.66
N ASN A 180 -17.48 -11.68 0.35
CA ASN A 180 -18.81 -11.41 -0.17
C ASN A 180 -19.77 -12.58 0.07
N LEU A 181 -19.29 -13.84 -0.03
CA LEU A 181 -20.10 -15.03 0.31
C LEU A 181 -20.48 -15.03 1.80
N VAL A 182 -19.53 -14.82 2.70
CA VAL A 182 -19.78 -14.80 4.16
C VAL A 182 -20.77 -13.71 4.53
N LEU A 183 -20.67 -12.55 3.88
CA LEU A 183 -21.56 -11.40 4.13
C LEU A 183 -22.88 -11.45 3.37
N SER A 184 -23.12 -12.50 2.57
CA SER A 184 -24.30 -12.63 1.69
C SER A 184 -24.53 -11.38 0.83
N ARG A 185 -23.43 -10.81 0.29
CA ARG A 185 -23.46 -9.59 -0.52
C ARG A 185 -22.83 -9.80 -1.90
N VAL A 186 -23.16 -8.91 -2.82
CA VAL A 186 -22.57 -8.81 -4.14
C VAL A 186 -21.93 -7.44 -4.36
N GLY A 187 -21.06 -7.35 -5.37
CA GLY A 187 -20.44 -6.10 -5.76
C GLY A 187 -19.01 -5.94 -5.23
N GLN A 188 -18.49 -4.77 -5.42
CA GLN A 188 -17.09 -4.44 -5.12
C GLN A 188 -16.82 -4.52 -3.62
N PHE A 189 -15.80 -5.29 -3.22
CA PHE A 189 -15.35 -5.41 -1.83
C PHE A 189 -14.18 -4.46 -1.56
N TRP A 190 -13.13 -4.54 -2.37
CA TRP A 190 -11.96 -3.69 -2.24
C TRP A 190 -11.99 -2.49 -3.19
N GLU A 191 -11.46 -1.36 -2.77
CA GLU A 191 -11.16 -0.26 -3.69
C GLU A 191 -10.12 -0.72 -4.72
N HIS A 192 -10.23 -0.25 -5.96
CA HIS A 192 -9.30 -0.64 -7.03
C HIS A 192 -7.87 -0.21 -6.70
N GLU A 193 -7.71 1.02 -6.24
CA GLU A 193 -6.42 1.60 -5.91
C GLU A 193 -5.90 1.07 -4.56
N SER A 194 -4.58 0.89 -4.46
CA SER A 194 -3.85 0.66 -3.23
C SER A 194 -2.81 1.76 -3.07
N PHE A 195 -2.47 2.09 -1.85
CA PHE A 195 -1.30 2.89 -1.55
C PHE A 195 -0.12 1.96 -1.32
N ASP A 196 1.00 2.20 -1.98
CA ASP A 196 2.23 1.45 -1.75
C ASP A 196 3.47 2.33 -1.86
N HIS A 197 4.52 1.94 -1.18
CA HIS A 197 5.84 2.52 -1.35
C HIS A 197 6.94 1.54 -0.95
N VAL A 198 8.12 1.74 -1.54
CA VAL A 198 9.33 1.03 -1.15
C VAL A 198 9.84 1.60 0.17
N ILE A 199 10.08 0.72 1.13
CA ILE A 199 10.65 1.10 2.42
C ILE A 199 12.14 1.37 2.24
N ARG A 200 12.57 2.58 2.56
CA ARG A 200 13.99 2.97 2.49
C ARG A 200 14.79 2.32 3.62
N GLU A 201 16.08 2.13 3.35
CA GLU A 201 17.05 1.71 4.35
C GLU A 201 16.95 2.56 5.63
N GLY A 202 17.05 1.92 6.80
CA GLY A 202 16.90 2.54 8.12
C GLY A 202 15.45 2.88 8.54
N LYS A 203 14.44 2.69 7.66
CA LYS A 203 13.02 2.94 8.00
C LYS A 203 12.22 1.66 8.28
N PHE A 204 12.80 0.49 8.09
CA PHE A 204 12.11 -0.79 8.15
C PHE A 204 11.40 -1.02 9.49
N TYR A 205 12.11 -1.04 10.60
CA TYR A 205 11.51 -1.28 11.93
C TYR A 205 10.49 -0.22 12.33
N ARG A 206 10.74 1.03 11.95
CA ARG A 206 9.76 2.10 12.16
C ARG A 206 8.45 1.84 11.40
N THR A 207 8.54 1.32 10.19
CA THR A 207 7.35 0.98 9.38
C THR A 207 6.63 -0.23 9.97
N ILE A 208 7.35 -1.26 10.44
CA ILE A 208 6.75 -2.39 11.15
C ILE A 208 6.00 -1.91 12.41
N ARG A 209 6.64 -1.11 13.27
CA ARG A 209 5.98 -0.53 14.45
C ARG A 209 4.75 0.29 14.08
N TYR A 210 4.83 1.06 12.99
CA TYR A 210 3.68 1.81 12.48
C TYR A 210 2.52 0.89 12.13
N VAL A 211 2.76 -0.18 11.36
CA VAL A 211 1.73 -1.15 10.97
C VAL A 211 1.08 -1.79 12.19
N LEU A 212 1.88 -2.33 13.11
CA LEU A 212 1.40 -3.04 14.28
C LEU A 212 0.65 -2.13 15.27
N ASN A 213 1.03 -0.86 15.38
CA ASN A 213 0.38 0.08 16.30
C ASN A 213 -0.89 0.75 15.72
N ASN A 214 -1.34 0.39 14.51
CA ASN A 214 -2.58 0.94 13.97
C ASN A 214 -3.82 0.66 14.82
N PRO A 215 -4.03 -0.57 15.35
CA PRO A 215 -5.16 -0.84 16.24
C PRO A 215 -5.10 -0.05 17.56
N VAL A 216 -3.89 0.19 18.09
CA VAL A 216 -3.69 1.01 19.30
C VAL A 216 -4.06 2.47 19.01
N LYS A 217 -3.60 3.03 17.90
CA LYS A 217 -3.95 4.40 17.46
C LYS A 217 -5.44 4.57 17.20
N ALA A 218 -6.11 3.52 16.73
CA ALA A 218 -7.55 3.50 16.53
C ALA A 218 -8.35 3.27 17.83
N GLY A 219 -7.68 3.11 18.97
CA GLY A 219 -8.32 2.85 20.27
C GLY A 219 -9.02 1.49 20.38
N LEU A 220 -8.62 0.52 19.55
CA LEU A 220 -9.22 -0.82 19.53
C LEU A 220 -8.61 -1.75 20.58
N VAL A 221 -7.35 -1.53 20.91
CA VAL A 221 -6.57 -2.26 21.92
C VAL A 221 -5.57 -1.33 22.60
N ASN A 222 -5.04 -1.73 23.76
CA ASN A 222 -4.01 -0.94 24.47
C ASN A 222 -2.61 -1.23 23.97
N GLN A 223 -2.35 -2.46 23.54
CA GLN A 223 -1.06 -2.92 23.01
C GLN A 223 -1.25 -3.66 21.70
N TRP A 224 -0.29 -3.53 20.79
CA TRP A 224 -0.38 -4.12 19.45
C TRP A 224 -0.49 -5.65 19.45
N GLY A 225 0.08 -6.31 20.46
CA GLY A 225 0.03 -7.77 20.63
C GLY A 225 -1.36 -8.30 21.03
N GLU A 226 -2.26 -7.44 21.51
CA GLU A 226 -3.66 -7.80 21.84
C GLU A 226 -4.55 -7.87 20.60
N TRP A 227 -4.10 -7.29 19.47
CA TRP A 227 -4.90 -7.28 18.25
C TRP A 227 -4.77 -8.60 17.49
N ARG A 228 -5.81 -9.41 17.50
CA ARG A 228 -5.83 -10.76 16.91
C ARG A 228 -5.38 -10.79 15.43
N TRP A 229 -5.64 -9.76 14.69
CA TRP A 229 -5.33 -9.68 13.26
C TRP A 229 -4.08 -8.83 12.97
N ASN A 230 -3.20 -8.72 13.93
CA ASN A 230 -1.82 -8.32 13.75
C ASN A 230 -0.96 -9.57 13.52
N TYR A 231 0.03 -9.40 12.66
CA TYR A 231 1.09 -10.37 12.47
C TYR A 231 2.43 -9.65 12.40
N CYS A 232 3.41 -10.22 13.01
CA CYS A 232 4.82 -9.84 12.89
C CYS A 232 5.64 -11.12 12.78
N ARG A 233 6.54 -11.17 11.80
CA ARG A 233 7.51 -12.26 11.68
C ARG A 233 8.34 -12.34 12.96
N ILE A 234 8.50 -13.55 13.51
CA ILE A 234 9.03 -13.76 14.87
C ILE A 234 10.43 -13.16 15.06
N GLU A 235 11.30 -13.24 14.04
CA GLU A 235 12.68 -12.72 14.10
C GLU A 235 12.76 -11.19 14.17
N LEU A 236 11.64 -10.51 14.00
CA LEU A 236 11.55 -9.05 14.06
C LEU A 236 11.08 -8.55 15.42
N ILE A 237 10.42 -9.40 16.22
CA ILE A 237 9.74 -9.00 17.48
C ILE A 237 10.74 -8.39 18.47
N ASP A 238 11.88 -9.02 18.67
CA ASP A 238 12.90 -8.56 19.63
C ASP A 238 13.56 -7.23 19.23
N LYS A 239 13.31 -6.75 18.02
CA LYS A 239 13.86 -5.50 17.46
C LYS A 239 12.83 -4.37 17.44
N LEU A 240 11.62 -4.65 17.91
CA LEU A 240 10.53 -3.69 18.00
C LEU A 240 10.43 -3.11 19.41
#